data_f559e4627bccb84e0779b0a954afdb3b
#
_entry.id   f559e4627bccb84e0779b0a954afdb3b
#
_cell.length_a   1.000
_cell.length_b   1.000
_cell.length_c   1.000
_cell.angle_alpha   90.00
_cell.angle_beta   90.00
_cell.angle_gamma   90.00
#
_symmetry.space_group_name_H-M   'P 1'
#
loop_
_entity.id
_entity.type
_entity.pdbx_description
1 polymer ?
#
loop_
_entity_poly.entity_id
_entity_poly.type
_entity_poly.pdbx_seq_one_letter_code
_entity_poly.pdbx_strand_id
1 'polypeptide(L)'
;MNSDQLPGVYPAVRKDGSRYYRASVTYRNKHISLGSYPSAADAHEAYLEALDLLHSAGTDETGDPGIGSYDPRAHLNFDKWVVLCNFRDNGVYIPNPIYVRPRLFYYYFAPHDFFIFSSEDLFYYSAHRIQRRGGHHFVADYGSQINILSRYGIHSHAVAGRDYVFINGNPQDMQYANIRVINPYHGVRMDEDGRYSVRIHVNGYLNVGTYDSAIEAAVAYNKAADILLESGISRQFPMNYIDGLSPKSYADIYTAVPVSRGITKYPISQRNL
;
A
#
# COMPACT_ATOMS: atom_id res chain seq x y z
N MET A 1 -32.25 -33.74 19.24
CA MET A 1 -31.37 -33.07 18.26
C MET A 1 -32.20 -32.00 17.58
N ASN A 2 -31.91 -30.72 17.79
CA ASN A 2 -32.67 -29.65 17.13
C ASN A 2 -32.45 -29.71 15.63
N SER A 3 -33.49 -30.06 14.87
CA SER A 3 -33.48 -30.27 13.41
C SER A 3 -33.40 -28.97 12.57
N ASP A 4 -33.15 -27.82 13.21
CA ASP A 4 -33.22 -26.50 12.54
C ASP A 4 -31.90 -25.77 12.44
N GLN A 5 -30.78 -26.43 12.77
CA GLN A 5 -29.48 -25.77 12.65
C GLN A 5 -28.83 -26.11 11.29
N LEU A 6 -28.89 -25.14 10.36
CA LEU A 6 -28.24 -25.26 9.06
C LEU A 6 -26.72 -25.50 9.22
N PRO A 7 -26.13 -26.43 8.48
CA PRO A 7 -24.70 -26.69 8.53
C PRO A 7 -23.86 -25.42 8.28
N GLY A 8 -22.78 -25.24 9.04
CA GLY A 8 -21.87 -24.11 8.90
C GLY A 8 -22.38 -22.79 9.45
N VAL A 9 -23.59 -22.76 10.05
CA VAL A 9 -24.27 -21.54 10.53
C VAL A 9 -24.32 -21.49 12.05
N TYR A 10 -23.97 -20.34 12.63
CA TYR A 10 -23.90 -20.11 14.07
C TYR A 10 -24.63 -18.82 14.43
N PRO A 11 -25.75 -18.86 15.16
CA PRO A 11 -26.46 -17.68 15.60
C PRO A 11 -25.60 -16.88 16.61
N ALA A 12 -25.68 -15.56 16.54
CA ALA A 12 -25.02 -14.64 17.43
C ALA A 12 -25.89 -13.40 17.68
N VAL A 13 -25.58 -12.65 18.73
CA VAL A 13 -26.31 -11.44 19.13
C VAL A 13 -25.32 -10.28 19.23
N ARG A 14 -25.68 -9.12 18.69
CA ARG A 14 -24.92 -7.88 18.84
C ARG A 14 -25.17 -7.23 20.19
N LYS A 15 -24.37 -6.24 20.54
CA LYS A 15 -24.51 -5.48 21.80
C LYS A 15 -25.86 -4.76 21.94
N ASP A 16 -26.48 -4.42 20.81
CA ASP A 16 -27.81 -3.79 20.71
C ASP A 16 -28.99 -4.79 20.80
N GLY A 17 -28.70 -6.10 20.98
CA GLY A 17 -29.71 -7.16 21.02
C GLY A 17 -30.13 -7.70 19.67
N SER A 18 -29.67 -7.15 18.55
CA SER A 18 -30.00 -7.65 17.21
C SER A 18 -29.32 -9.00 16.93
N ARG A 19 -30.07 -9.91 16.28
CA ARG A 19 -29.53 -11.22 15.87
C ARG A 19 -28.79 -11.12 14.54
N TYR A 20 -27.77 -11.93 14.40
CA TYR A 20 -27.05 -12.16 13.15
C TYR A 20 -26.51 -13.60 13.12
N TYR A 21 -26.03 -14.04 11.98
CA TYR A 21 -25.55 -15.40 11.78
C TYR A 21 -24.13 -15.38 11.24
N ARG A 22 -23.26 -16.16 11.84
CA ARG A 22 -21.89 -16.34 11.35
C ARG A 22 -21.81 -17.60 10.52
N ALA A 23 -21.15 -17.53 9.36
CA ALA A 23 -20.82 -18.70 8.57
C ALA A 23 -19.35 -19.09 8.76
N SER A 24 -19.07 -20.38 8.78
CA SER A 24 -17.72 -20.91 8.81
C SER A 24 -17.63 -22.28 8.17
N VAL A 25 -16.45 -22.61 7.64
CA VAL A 25 -16.12 -23.92 7.06
C VAL A 25 -14.83 -24.45 7.68
N THR A 26 -14.73 -25.78 7.77
CA THR A 26 -13.46 -26.43 8.15
C THR A 26 -12.91 -27.18 6.94
N TYR A 27 -11.68 -26.85 6.56
CA TYR A 27 -11.00 -27.48 5.45
C TYR A 27 -9.52 -27.70 5.81
N ARG A 28 -8.99 -28.91 5.51
CA ARG A 28 -7.61 -29.30 5.85
C ARG A 28 -7.23 -28.95 7.31
N ASN A 29 -8.11 -29.30 8.27
CA ASN A 29 -7.95 -29.02 9.71
C ASN A 29 -7.90 -27.52 10.08
N LYS A 30 -8.24 -26.62 9.15
CA LYS A 30 -8.34 -25.19 9.41
C LYS A 30 -9.80 -24.76 9.49
N HIS A 31 -10.18 -24.17 10.62
CA HIS A 31 -11.47 -23.51 10.77
C HIS A 31 -11.40 -22.09 10.19
N ILE A 32 -12.27 -21.77 9.23
CA ILE A 32 -12.26 -20.54 8.45
C ILE A 32 -13.60 -19.82 8.62
N SER A 33 -13.58 -18.62 9.13
CA SER A 33 -14.75 -17.74 9.16
C SER A 33 -15.02 -17.18 7.76
N LEU A 34 -16.27 -17.34 7.29
CA LEU A 34 -16.72 -16.85 5.98
C LEU A 34 -17.34 -15.45 6.07
N GLY A 35 -17.84 -15.08 7.25
CA GLY A 35 -18.44 -13.77 7.46
C GLY A 35 -19.61 -13.80 8.43
N SER A 36 -20.33 -12.66 8.46
CA SER A 36 -21.55 -12.47 9.26
C SER A 36 -22.68 -11.99 8.37
N TYR A 37 -23.86 -12.59 8.53
CA TYR A 37 -25.00 -12.44 7.63
C TYR A 37 -26.26 -12.04 8.42
N PRO A 38 -27.22 -11.35 7.79
CA PRO A 38 -28.45 -10.94 8.44
C PRO A 38 -29.41 -12.11 8.68
N SER A 39 -29.37 -13.16 7.83
CA SER A 39 -30.21 -14.33 7.94
C SER A 39 -29.41 -15.63 8.02
N ALA A 40 -30.03 -16.69 8.55
CA ALA A 40 -29.47 -18.03 8.57
C ALA A 40 -29.35 -18.62 7.14
N ALA A 41 -30.25 -18.27 6.25
CA ALA A 41 -30.24 -18.69 4.86
C ALA A 41 -29.01 -18.13 4.13
N ASP A 42 -28.76 -16.81 4.19
CA ASP A 42 -27.61 -16.18 3.55
C ASP A 42 -26.28 -16.74 4.09
N ALA A 43 -26.21 -17.00 5.41
CA ALA A 43 -25.05 -17.61 6.03
C ALA A 43 -24.81 -19.05 5.52
N HIS A 44 -25.91 -19.80 5.29
CA HIS A 44 -25.83 -21.16 4.77
C HIS A 44 -25.44 -21.20 3.29
N GLU A 45 -25.99 -20.29 2.47
CA GLU A 45 -25.59 -20.17 1.07
C GLU A 45 -24.10 -19.84 0.94
N ALA A 46 -23.56 -18.91 1.73
CA ALA A 46 -22.13 -18.65 1.76
C ALA A 46 -21.29 -19.88 2.19
N TYR A 47 -21.82 -20.71 3.09
CA TYR A 47 -21.19 -21.98 3.46
C TYR A 47 -21.16 -22.98 2.30
N LEU A 48 -22.29 -23.12 1.58
CA LEU A 48 -22.39 -24.03 0.42
C LEU A 48 -21.46 -23.57 -0.72
N GLU A 49 -21.45 -22.26 -1.03
CA GLU A 49 -20.54 -21.67 -2.02
C GLU A 49 -19.06 -21.94 -1.65
N ALA A 50 -18.71 -21.80 -0.37
CA ALA A 50 -17.35 -22.08 0.10
C ALA A 50 -16.98 -23.56 -0.01
N LEU A 51 -17.92 -24.47 0.27
CA LEU A 51 -17.71 -25.92 0.10
C LEU A 51 -17.52 -26.28 -1.37
N ASP A 52 -18.37 -25.79 -2.24
CA ASP A 52 -18.29 -26.02 -3.69
C ASP A 52 -16.94 -25.55 -4.22
N LEU A 53 -16.54 -24.32 -3.86
CA LEU A 53 -15.25 -23.75 -4.23
C LEU A 53 -14.06 -24.62 -3.75
N LEU A 54 -14.08 -25.06 -2.50
CA LEU A 54 -12.99 -25.84 -1.91
C LEU A 54 -12.87 -27.28 -2.45
N HIS A 55 -13.97 -27.82 -3.00
CA HIS A 55 -14.01 -29.16 -3.60
C HIS A 55 -14.00 -29.12 -5.13
N SER A 56 -14.12 -27.94 -5.76
CA SER A 56 -13.97 -27.79 -7.21
C SER A 56 -12.55 -28.11 -7.67
N ALA A 57 -12.39 -28.40 -8.96
CA ALA A 57 -11.08 -28.47 -9.58
C ALA A 57 -10.35 -27.13 -9.35
N GLY A 58 -9.07 -27.20 -8.98
CA GLY A 58 -8.24 -26.02 -8.75
C GLY A 58 -7.97 -25.22 -10.01
N THR A 59 -6.76 -24.70 -10.15
CA THR A 59 -6.32 -24.00 -11.38
C THR A 59 -6.55 -24.86 -12.61
N ASP A 60 -7.08 -24.25 -13.65
CA ASP A 60 -7.25 -24.90 -14.96
C ASP A 60 -5.89 -25.19 -15.66
N GLU A 61 -5.92 -25.80 -16.85
CA GLU A 61 -4.72 -26.08 -17.64
C GLU A 61 -3.93 -24.82 -18.02
N THR A 62 -4.57 -23.64 -18.02
CA THR A 62 -3.92 -22.34 -18.23
C THR A 62 -3.31 -21.76 -16.97
N GLY A 63 -3.57 -22.41 -15.84
CA GLY A 63 -3.15 -21.94 -14.53
C GLY A 63 -4.02 -20.82 -13.95
N ASP A 64 -5.22 -20.59 -14.49
CA ASP A 64 -6.18 -19.64 -13.93
C ASP A 64 -6.84 -20.24 -12.66
N PRO A 65 -6.73 -19.56 -11.51
CA PRO A 65 -7.38 -19.99 -10.26
C PRO A 65 -8.90 -19.82 -10.25
N GLY A 66 -9.51 -19.33 -11.33
CA GLY A 66 -10.95 -19.05 -11.40
C GLY A 66 -11.38 -17.80 -10.61
N ILE A 67 -10.44 -16.94 -10.22
CA ILE A 67 -10.76 -15.72 -9.45
C ILE A 67 -11.56 -14.73 -10.31
N GLY A 68 -11.26 -14.66 -11.60
CA GLY A 68 -11.98 -13.82 -12.56
C GLY A 68 -13.45 -14.22 -12.78
N SER A 69 -13.84 -15.45 -12.45
CA SER A 69 -15.22 -15.96 -12.58
C SER A 69 -16.11 -15.71 -11.38
N TYR A 70 -15.64 -14.96 -10.38
CA TYR A 70 -16.45 -14.62 -9.19
C TYR A 70 -17.75 -13.92 -9.58
N ASP A 71 -18.89 -14.42 -9.06
CA ASP A 71 -20.18 -13.77 -9.22
C ASP A 71 -20.39 -12.72 -8.11
N PRO A 72 -20.55 -11.42 -8.46
CA PRO A 72 -20.82 -10.38 -7.47
C PRO A 72 -22.12 -10.57 -6.67
N ARG A 73 -23.01 -11.46 -7.11
CA ARG A 73 -24.26 -11.82 -6.41
C ARG A 73 -24.07 -12.91 -5.37
N ALA A 74 -22.89 -13.53 -5.31
CA ALA A 74 -22.57 -14.57 -4.35
C ALA A 74 -22.68 -14.05 -2.90
N HIS A 75 -23.09 -14.91 -1.99
CA HIS A 75 -23.14 -14.62 -0.55
C HIS A 75 -21.72 -14.57 0.05
N LEU A 76 -20.81 -15.39 -0.48
CA LEU A 76 -19.41 -15.35 -0.11
C LEU A 76 -18.75 -14.10 -0.68
N ASN A 77 -18.17 -13.25 0.17
CA ASN A 77 -17.52 -12.04 -0.32
C ASN A 77 -16.25 -12.33 -1.11
N PHE A 78 -15.89 -11.44 -2.03
CA PHE A 78 -14.77 -11.60 -2.94
C PHE A 78 -13.43 -11.86 -2.24
N ASP A 79 -13.12 -11.17 -1.15
CA ASP A 79 -11.88 -11.39 -0.41
C ASP A 79 -11.78 -12.84 0.09
N LYS A 80 -12.89 -13.38 0.59
CA LYS A 80 -12.94 -14.78 1.04
C LYS A 80 -12.84 -15.76 -0.12
N TRP A 81 -13.44 -15.43 -1.25
CA TRP A 81 -13.29 -16.21 -2.47
C TRP A 81 -11.80 -16.40 -2.82
N VAL A 82 -11.05 -15.29 -2.91
CA VAL A 82 -9.60 -15.33 -3.20
C VAL A 82 -8.83 -16.13 -2.14
N VAL A 83 -9.11 -15.90 -0.86
CA VAL A 83 -8.48 -16.64 0.27
C VAL A 83 -8.70 -18.13 0.14
N LEU A 84 -9.92 -18.56 -0.20
CA LEU A 84 -10.24 -19.98 -0.34
C LEU A 84 -9.63 -20.59 -1.60
N CYS A 85 -9.61 -19.87 -2.74
CA CYS A 85 -8.88 -20.29 -3.94
C CYS A 85 -7.39 -20.52 -3.61
N ASN A 86 -6.75 -19.58 -2.95
CA ASN A 86 -5.35 -19.74 -2.56
C ASN A 86 -5.14 -20.92 -1.62
N PHE A 87 -6.02 -21.10 -0.63
CA PHE A 87 -5.89 -22.20 0.31
C PHE A 87 -6.16 -23.57 -0.32
N ARG A 88 -7.11 -23.66 -1.25
CA ARG A 88 -7.38 -24.88 -2.04
C ARG A 88 -6.16 -25.30 -2.84
N ASP A 89 -5.59 -24.36 -3.61
CA ASP A 89 -4.56 -24.63 -4.61
C ASP A 89 -3.15 -24.71 -4.01
N ASN A 90 -2.81 -23.78 -3.11
CA ASN A 90 -1.47 -23.65 -2.56
C ASN A 90 -1.30 -24.27 -1.16
N GLY A 91 -2.39 -24.68 -0.50
CA GLY A 91 -2.34 -25.28 0.85
C GLY A 91 -2.00 -24.29 1.98
N VAL A 92 -1.85 -23.01 1.68
CA VAL A 92 -1.46 -21.98 2.63
C VAL A 92 -2.62 -21.02 2.86
N TYR A 93 -3.08 -20.92 4.12
CA TYR A 93 -4.11 -19.98 4.50
C TYR A 93 -3.53 -18.60 4.77
N ILE A 94 -3.89 -17.61 3.95
CA ILE A 94 -3.53 -16.20 4.09
C ILE A 94 -4.84 -15.41 4.27
N PRO A 95 -5.01 -14.61 5.34
CA PRO A 95 -6.30 -13.94 5.61
C PRO A 95 -6.62 -12.77 4.67
N ASN A 96 -5.62 -12.23 3.98
CA ASN A 96 -5.77 -11.19 2.96
C ASN A 96 -6.04 -11.79 1.57
N PRO A 97 -6.67 -11.06 0.64
CA PRO A 97 -7.02 -11.55 -0.70
C PRO A 97 -5.79 -11.71 -1.59
N ILE A 98 -4.94 -12.66 -1.24
CA ILE A 98 -3.68 -12.98 -1.90
C ILE A 98 -3.77 -14.35 -2.56
N TYR A 99 -3.30 -14.43 -3.81
CA TYR A 99 -3.10 -15.68 -4.52
C TYR A 99 -1.61 -15.85 -4.87
N VAL A 100 -1.00 -16.92 -4.33
CA VAL A 100 0.45 -17.17 -4.41
C VAL A 100 0.81 -17.91 -5.69
N ARG A 101 1.93 -17.52 -6.33
CA ARG A 101 2.60 -18.17 -7.44
C ARG A 101 4.09 -18.41 -7.09
N PRO A 102 4.84 -19.18 -7.85
CA PRO A 102 6.21 -19.57 -7.46
C PRO A 102 7.20 -18.45 -7.17
N ARG A 103 7.08 -17.29 -7.84
CA ARG A 103 8.02 -16.17 -7.70
C ARG A 103 7.36 -14.83 -7.40
N LEU A 104 6.04 -14.81 -7.38
CA LEU A 104 5.23 -13.61 -7.20
C LEU A 104 3.91 -13.97 -6.50
N PHE A 105 3.15 -12.96 -6.12
CA PHE A 105 1.76 -13.16 -5.72
C PHE A 105 0.89 -12.03 -6.25
N TYR A 106 -0.39 -12.34 -6.42
CA TYR A 106 -1.42 -11.37 -6.75
C TYR A 106 -2.12 -10.93 -5.48
N TYR A 107 -2.27 -9.63 -5.30
CA TYR A 107 -3.10 -9.05 -4.26
C TYR A 107 -4.33 -8.45 -4.92
N TYR A 108 -5.49 -9.05 -4.69
CA TYR A 108 -6.73 -8.70 -5.37
C TYR A 108 -7.53 -7.65 -4.59
N PHE A 109 -8.21 -6.77 -5.34
CA PHE A 109 -9.20 -5.82 -4.85
C PHE A 109 -10.57 -6.05 -5.48
N ALA A 110 -10.60 -6.63 -6.68
CA ALA A 110 -11.75 -7.08 -7.45
C ALA A 110 -11.30 -8.15 -8.46
N PRO A 111 -12.20 -8.87 -9.14
CA PRO A 111 -11.85 -9.96 -10.07
C PRO A 111 -10.79 -9.62 -11.11
N HIS A 112 -10.77 -8.39 -11.62
CA HIS A 112 -9.82 -7.90 -12.64
C HIS A 112 -8.97 -6.73 -12.14
N ASP A 113 -8.99 -6.46 -10.83
CA ASP A 113 -8.25 -5.37 -10.22
C ASP A 113 -7.35 -5.92 -9.12
N PHE A 114 -6.05 -5.97 -9.41
CA PHE A 114 -5.04 -6.59 -8.54
C PHE A 114 -3.68 -5.93 -8.73
N PHE A 115 -2.81 -6.12 -7.77
CA PHE A 115 -1.38 -5.87 -7.92
C PHE A 115 -0.61 -7.17 -7.95
N ILE A 116 0.51 -7.16 -8.68
CA ILE A 116 1.50 -8.25 -8.75
C ILE A 116 2.70 -7.83 -7.91
N PHE A 117 3.05 -8.61 -6.90
CA PHE A 117 4.20 -8.34 -6.04
C PHE A 117 5.24 -9.46 -6.13
N SER A 118 6.49 -9.12 -5.84
CA SER A 118 7.56 -10.10 -5.64
C SER A 118 7.27 -10.96 -4.40
N SER A 119 7.63 -12.25 -4.44
CA SER A 119 7.41 -13.19 -3.33
C SER A 119 8.05 -12.74 -2.00
N GLU A 120 9.10 -11.92 -2.05
CA GLU A 120 9.79 -11.35 -0.89
C GLU A 120 8.86 -10.51 -0.01
N ASP A 121 7.85 -9.87 -0.59
CA ASP A 121 6.86 -9.06 0.11
C ASP A 121 5.67 -9.85 0.67
N LEU A 122 5.60 -11.16 0.40
CA LEU A 122 4.46 -12.00 0.80
C LEU A 122 4.24 -11.98 2.31
N PHE A 123 5.30 -12.10 3.09
CA PHE A 123 5.20 -12.08 4.56
C PHE A 123 4.59 -10.76 5.06
N TYR A 124 5.03 -9.64 4.49
CA TYR A 124 4.52 -8.33 4.87
C TYR A 124 3.04 -8.17 4.54
N TYR A 125 2.63 -8.41 3.30
CA TYR A 125 1.23 -8.24 2.87
C TYR A 125 0.29 -9.35 3.35
N SER A 126 0.80 -10.48 3.79
CA SER A 126 -0.02 -11.49 4.48
C SER A 126 -0.52 -10.98 5.83
N ALA A 127 0.25 -10.15 6.52
CA ALA A 127 -0.09 -9.54 7.82
C ALA A 127 -0.71 -8.14 7.68
N HIS A 128 -0.38 -7.38 6.64
CA HIS A 128 -0.81 -6.00 6.44
C HIS A 128 -1.76 -5.88 5.26
N ARG A 129 -3.02 -5.55 5.56
CA ARG A 129 -4.04 -5.35 4.52
C ARG A 129 -3.81 -4.04 3.78
N ILE A 130 -3.76 -4.10 2.44
CA ILE A 130 -3.74 -2.91 1.60
C ILE A 130 -5.14 -2.28 1.61
N GLN A 131 -5.19 -0.99 1.89
CA GLN A 131 -6.38 -0.16 1.88
C GLN A 131 -6.28 0.85 0.74
N ARG A 132 -7.45 1.29 0.23
CA ARG A 132 -7.57 2.30 -0.82
C ARG A 132 -8.32 3.52 -0.31
N ARG A 133 -7.78 4.69 -0.56
CA ARG A 133 -8.46 5.95 -0.25
C ARG A 133 -7.98 7.05 -1.18
N GLY A 134 -8.92 7.74 -1.86
CA GLY A 134 -8.60 8.86 -2.74
C GLY A 134 -7.59 8.53 -3.85
N GLY A 135 -7.65 7.32 -4.41
CA GLY A 135 -6.71 6.85 -5.44
C GLY A 135 -5.35 6.37 -4.90
N HIS A 136 -5.11 6.45 -3.60
CA HIS A 136 -3.88 5.99 -2.97
C HIS A 136 -4.05 4.61 -2.33
N HIS A 137 -2.97 3.82 -2.36
CA HIS A 137 -2.87 2.51 -1.73
C HIS A 137 -1.92 2.61 -0.53
N PHE A 138 -2.36 2.14 0.62
CA PHE A 138 -1.58 2.22 1.85
C PHE A 138 -1.88 1.02 2.77
N VAL A 139 -0.98 0.77 3.69
CA VAL A 139 -1.18 -0.14 4.81
C VAL A 139 -1.21 0.65 6.10
N ALA A 140 -2.00 0.19 7.08
CA ALA A 140 -1.95 0.72 8.43
C ALA A 140 -0.89 -0.07 9.21
N ASP A 141 0.13 0.63 9.70
CA ASP A 141 1.20 0.05 10.49
C ASP A 141 1.57 0.99 11.63
N TYR A 142 1.58 0.50 12.87
CA TYR A 142 1.82 1.27 14.10
C TYR A 142 1.07 2.60 14.18
N GLY A 143 -0.21 2.61 13.76
CA GLY A 143 -1.06 3.82 13.78
C GLY A 143 -0.81 4.81 12.64
N SER A 144 0.13 4.55 11.76
CA SER A 144 0.44 5.35 10.59
C SER A 144 -0.11 4.73 9.30
N GLN A 145 -0.46 5.59 8.33
CA GLN A 145 -0.81 5.16 6.98
C GLN A 145 0.45 5.22 6.10
N ILE A 146 0.98 4.06 5.73
CA ILE A 146 2.20 3.94 4.93
C ILE A 146 1.79 3.65 3.49
N ASN A 147 2.16 4.55 2.56
CA ASN A 147 1.96 4.31 1.13
C ASN A 147 2.77 3.08 0.69
N ILE A 148 2.15 2.18 -0.08
CA ILE A 148 2.83 0.96 -0.57
C ILE A 148 4.07 1.28 -1.42
N LEU A 149 4.09 2.41 -2.11
CA LEU A 149 5.24 2.85 -2.93
C LEU A 149 6.48 3.18 -2.09
N SER A 150 6.33 3.48 -0.79
CA SER A 150 7.48 3.76 0.08
C SER A 150 8.42 2.57 0.24
N ARG A 151 7.93 1.33 0.04
CA ARG A 151 8.75 0.11 0.05
C ARG A 151 9.79 0.06 -1.08
N TYR A 152 9.55 0.83 -2.14
CA TYR A 152 10.46 0.97 -3.30
C TYR A 152 11.37 2.20 -3.19
N GLY A 153 11.39 2.88 -2.04
CA GLY A 153 12.12 4.14 -1.88
C GLY A 153 11.44 5.34 -2.58
N ILE A 154 10.18 5.19 -2.97
CA ILE A 154 9.41 6.26 -3.61
C ILE A 154 8.79 7.12 -2.53
N HIS A 155 9.12 8.42 -2.54
CA HIS A 155 8.64 9.38 -1.54
C HIS A 155 7.15 9.73 -1.72
N SER A 156 6.53 10.26 -0.68
CA SER A 156 5.17 10.78 -0.74
C SER A 156 5.05 11.88 -1.81
N HIS A 157 3.93 11.87 -2.56
CA HIS A 157 3.66 12.80 -3.66
C HIS A 157 4.55 12.64 -4.90
N ALA A 158 5.33 11.54 -5.01
CA ALA A 158 6.02 11.19 -6.24
C ALA A 158 5.02 10.94 -7.38
N VAL A 159 5.41 11.29 -8.58
CA VAL A 159 4.57 11.22 -9.79
C VAL A 159 5.16 10.21 -10.76
N ALA A 160 4.36 9.23 -11.18
CA ALA A 160 4.74 8.27 -12.20
C ALA A 160 5.13 8.97 -13.51
N GLY A 161 6.15 8.47 -14.18
CA GLY A 161 6.72 9.05 -15.39
C GLY A 161 7.76 10.17 -15.12
N ARG A 162 7.77 10.76 -13.93
CA ARG A 162 8.70 11.81 -13.54
C ARG A 162 9.67 11.36 -12.42
N ASP A 163 9.12 10.88 -11.31
CA ASP A 163 9.90 10.52 -10.13
C ASP A 163 10.23 9.03 -10.09
N TYR A 164 9.40 8.22 -10.74
CA TYR A 164 9.61 6.79 -10.96
C TYR A 164 8.88 6.32 -12.21
N VAL A 165 9.28 5.18 -12.75
CA VAL A 165 8.65 4.55 -13.92
C VAL A 165 8.42 3.07 -13.70
N PHE A 166 7.38 2.55 -14.34
CA PHE A 166 7.17 1.13 -14.54
C PHE A 166 7.86 0.72 -15.84
N ILE A 167 8.91 -0.10 -15.77
CA ILE A 167 9.78 -0.44 -16.90
C ILE A 167 8.98 -1.12 -18.01
N ASN A 168 8.04 -2.01 -17.68
CA ASN A 168 7.16 -2.68 -18.64
C ASN A 168 5.89 -1.90 -18.96
N GLY A 169 5.71 -0.70 -18.41
CA GLY A 169 4.55 0.17 -18.59
C GLY A 169 3.29 -0.26 -17.82
N ASN A 170 3.32 -1.36 -17.05
CA ASN A 170 2.17 -1.83 -16.28
C ASN A 170 2.20 -1.33 -14.83
N PRO A 171 1.31 -0.41 -14.42
CA PRO A 171 1.25 0.11 -13.06
C PRO A 171 0.68 -0.88 -12.03
N GLN A 172 0.12 -2.00 -12.47
CA GLN A 172 -0.32 -3.07 -11.58
C GLN A 172 0.82 -4.01 -11.19
N ASP A 173 1.91 -4.00 -11.95
CA ASP A 173 3.08 -4.82 -11.69
C ASP A 173 4.04 -4.09 -10.73
N MET A 174 3.89 -4.42 -9.47
CA MET A 174 4.63 -3.86 -8.34
C MET A 174 5.88 -4.69 -8.00
N GLN A 175 6.39 -5.52 -8.91
CA GLN A 175 7.64 -6.24 -8.71
C GLN A 175 8.84 -5.26 -8.70
N TYR A 176 9.84 -5.50 -7.85
CA TYR A 176 11.04 -4.65 -7.76
C TYR A 176 11.74 -4.48 -9.11
N ALA A 177 11.79 -5.53 -9.93
CA ALA A 177 12.39 -5.47 -11.27
C ALA A 177 11.66 -4.53 -12.24
N ASN A 178 10.38 -4.22 -11.98
CA ASN A 178 9.56 -3.35 -12.83
C ASN A 178 9.58 -1.90 -12.42
N ILE A 179 9.97 -1.58 -11.19
CA ILE A 179 9.94 -0.21 -10.66
C ILE A 179 11.34 0.38 -10.64
N ARG A 180 11.52 1.47 -11.38
CA ARG A 180 12.77 2.25 -11.37
C ARG A 180 12.50 3.63 -10.81
N VAL A 181 13.14 3.95 -9.68
CA VAL A 181 13.11 5.29 -9.09
C VAL A 181 14.04 6.20 -9.89
N ILE A 182 13.53 7.34 -10.34
CA ILE A 182 14.28 8.36 -11.07
C ILE A 182 14.72 9.45 -10.10
N ASN A 183 13.81 9.89 -9.23
CA ASN A 183 14.04 10.93 -8.25
C ASN A 183 13.65 10.45 -6.84
N PRO A 184 14.62 10.08 -5.99
CA PRO A 184 14.36 9.62 -4.64
C PRO A 184 14.18 10.76 -3.61
N TYR A 185 14.35 12.02 -4.00
CA TYR A 185 14.50 13.13 -3.06
C TYR A 185 13.20 13.90 -2.81
N HIS A 186 12.91 14.15 -1.53
CA HIS A 186 11.81 15.00 -1.09
C HIS A 186 12.00 16.45 -1.51
N GLY A 187 10.91 17.04 -1.99
CA GLY A 187 10.88 18.45 -2.33
C GLY A 187 11.68 18.83 -3.58
N VAL A 188 12.36 17.89 -4.21
CA VAL A 188 13.17 18.06 -5.43
C VAL A 188 12.33 17.67 -6.64
N ARG A 189 12.41 18.46 -7.70
CA ARG A 189 11.76 18.18 -8.98
C ARG A 189 12.72 18.54 -10.11
N MET A 190 12.92 17.64 -11.05
CA MET A 190 13.59 17.97 -12.31
C MET A 190 12.62 18.75 -13.22
N ASP A 191 13.04 19.90 -13.69
CA ASP A 191 12.30 20.74 -14.63
C ASP A 191 12.60 20.32 -16.09
N GLU A 192 11.87 20.88 -17.05
CA GLU A 192 11.98 20.52 -18.48
C GLU A 192 13.36 20.87 -19.07
N ASP A 193 14.05 21.85 -18.50
CA ASP A 193 15.41 22.25 -18.87
C ASP A 193 16.52 21.39 -18.24
N GLY A 194 16.15 20.33 -17.51
CA GLY A 194 17.08 19.39 -16.86
C GLY A 194 17.64 19.91 -15.52
N ARG A 195 17.23 21.08 -15.05
CA ARG A 195 17.61 21.61 -13.73
C ARG A 195 16.67 21.10 -12.64
N TYR A 196 17.08 21.23 -11.37
CA TYR A 196 16.35 20.70 -10.21
C TYR A 196 15.79 21.85 -9.37
N SER A 197 14.47 22.09 -9.47
CA SER A 197 13.74 23.02 -8.60
C SER A 197 13.43 22.37 -7.25
N VAL A 198 13.55 23.14 -6.17
CA VAL A 198 13.35 22.66 -4.80
C VAL A 198 12.27 23.48 -4.11
N ARG A 199 11.31 22.78 -3.50
CA ARG A 199 10.24 23.38 -2.69
C ARG A 199 10.09 22.65 -1.37
N ILE A 200 9.81 23.42 -0.31
CA ILE A 200 9.51 22.89 1.02
C ILE A 200 8.13 23.37 1.46
N HIS A 201 7.36 22.51 2.09
CA HIS A 201 6.00 22.83 2.52
C HIS A 201 5.98 23.16 4.02
N VAL A 202 5.55 24.38 4.35
CA VAL A 202 5.28 24.84 5.73
C VAL A 202 3.76 25.07 5.90
N ASN A 203 3.27 26.28 5.68
CA ASN A 203 1.83 26.62 5.56
C ASN A 203 1.46 26.91 4.10
N GLY A 204 2.15 26.29 3.18
CA GLY A 204 2.14 26.44 1.73
C GLY A 204 3.52 26.05 1.19
N TYR A 205 3.68 26.05 -0.12
CA TYR A 205 4.97 25.75 -0.74
C TYR A 205 5.87 26.97 -0.78
N LEU A 206 7.04 26.86 -0.15
CA LEU A 206 8.12 27.85 -0.25
C LEU A 206 9.13 27.36 -1.29
N ASN A 207 9.55 28.26 -2.18
CA ASN A 207 10.63 27.99 -3.12
C ASN A 207 11.98 28.08 -2.39
N VAL A 208 12.79 27.04 -2.49
CA VAL A 208 14.14 26.96 -1.92
C VAL A 208 15.18 27.45 -2.94
N GLY A 209 15.06 27.03 -4.18
CA GLY A 209 15.98 27.39 -5.27
C GLY A 209 15.88 26.45 -6.46
N THR A 210 16.77 26.65 -7.44
CA THR A 210 16.97 25.78 -8.60
C THR A 210 18.47 25.48 -8.74
N TYR A 211 18.81 24.21 -8.97
CA TYR A 211 20.18 23.69 -8.89
C TYR A 211 20.51 22.85 -10.13
N ASP A 212 21.78 22.64 -10.39
CA ASP A 212 22.24 21.93 -11.58
C ASP A 212 22.32 20.40 -11.36
N SER A 213 22.32 19.94 -10.10
CA SER A 213 22.31 18.51 -9.78
C SER A 213 21.24 18.15 -8.75
N ALA A 214 20.76 16.90 -8.83
CA ALA A 214 19.82 16.34 -7.86
C ALA A 214 20.40 16.27 -6.45
N ILE A 215 21.72 16.07 -6.33
CA ILE A 215 22.45 16.02 -5.06
C ILE A 215 22.45 17.40 -4.39
N GLU A 216 22.84 18.45 -5.13
CA GLU A 216 22.78 19.82 -4.59
C GLU A 216 21.38 20.23 -4.19
N ALA A 217 20.38 19.86 -5.01
CA ALA A 217 18.97 20.12 -4.74
C ALA A 217 18.51 19.41 -3.45
N ALA A 218 18.91 18.16 -3.24
CA ALA A 218 18.59 17.39 -2.05
C ALA A 218 19.24 17.96 -0.79
N VAL A 219 20.52 18.39 -0.88
CA VAL A 219 21.22 19.05 0.22
C VAL A 219 20.60 20.41 0.51
N ALA A 220 20.21 21.19 -0.52
CA ALA A 220 19.54 22.46 -0.36
C ALA A 220 18.18 22.33 0.35
N TYR A 221 17.42 21.26 0.05
CA TYR A 221 16.19 20.95 0.79
C TYR A 221 16.47 20.71 2.28
N ASN A 222 17.49 19.90 2.61
CA ASN A 222 17.89 19.63 3.98
C ASN A 222 18.30 20.92 4.70
N LYS A 223 19.16 21.74 4.07
CA LYS A 223 19.57 23.06 4.59
C LYS A 223 18.37 23.99 4.85
N ALA A 224 17.39 24.02 3.94
CA ALA A 224 16.19 24.80 4.12
C ALA A 224 15.33 24.28 5.30
N ALA A 225 15.26 22.96 5.47
CA ALA A 225 14.56 22.33 6.60
C ALA A 225 15.21 22.74 7.94
N ASP A 226 16.55 22.66 8.03
CA ASP A 226 17.30 23.04 9.24
C ASP A 226 17.07 24.52 9.59
N ILE A 227 17.19 25.44 8.61
CA ILE A 227 16.95 26.86 8.82
C ILE A 227 15.52 27.11 9.34
N LEU A 228 14.53 26.43 8.79
CA LEU A 228 13.14 26.58 9.24
C LEU A 228 12.93 26.03 10.66
N LEU A 229 13.55 24.90 11.00
CA LEU A 229 13.52 24.34 12.36
C LEU A 229 14.19 25.30 13.37
N GLU A 230 15.34 25.84 13.04
CA GLU A 230 16.05 26.84 13.85
C GLU A 230 15.22 28.13 14.01
N SER A 231 14.44 28.49 12.98
CA SER A 231 13.49 29.60 13.06
C SER A 231 12.25 29.31 13.92
N GLY A 232 12.15 28.11 14.51
CA GLY A 232 11.11 27.72 15.45
C GLY A 232 9.84 27.13 14.82
N ILE A 233 9.94 26.64 13.57
CA ILE A 233 8.86 25.86 12.96
C ILE A 233 8.83 24.47 13.61
N SER A 234 7.74 24.13 14.29
CA SER A 234 7.55 22.84 14.97
C SER A 234 6.99 21.75 14.04
N ARG A 235 7.53 21.62 12.84
CA ARG A 235 7.14 20.62 11.85
C ARG A 235 8.29 19.66 11.59
N GLN A 236 8.01 18.35 11.49
CA GLN A 236 8.98 17.39 11.02
C GLN A 236 9.09 17.48 9.47
N PHE A 237 10.30 17.74 9.00
CA PHE A 237 10.63 17.66 7.58
C PHE A 237 11.32 16.32 7.30
N PRO A 238 10.87 15.55 6.29
CA PRO A 238 11.59 14.35 5.89
C PRO A 238 12.93 14.77 5.27
N MET A 239 14.04 14.37 5.89
CA MET A 239 15.37 14.68 5.41
C MET A 239 15.76 13.78 4.24
N ASN A 240 16.46 14.32 3.26
CA ASN A 240 17.01 13.55 2.15
C ASN A 240 18.30 12.87 2.57
N TYR A 241 18.33 11.54 2.45
CA TYR A 241 19.56 10.77 2.56
C TYR A 241 20.15 10.61 1.15
N ILE A 242 21.44 10.96 0.99
CA ILE A 242 22.13 10.89 -0.30
C ILE A 242 23.12 9.74 -0.25
N ASP A 243 22.75 8.64 -0.87
CA ASP A 243 23.56 7.44 -0.88
C ASP A 243 24.91 7.67 -1.59
N GLY A 244 25.98 7.10 -1.04
CA GLY A 244 27.33 7.23 -1.60
C GLY A 244 28.01 8.59 -1.39
N LEU A 245 27.34 9.59 -0.79
CA LEU A 245 27.94 10.89 -0.50
C LEU A 245 28.70 10.86 0.84
N SER A 246 29.99 11.19 0.82
CA SER A 246 30.79 11.24 2.06
C SER A 246 30.33 12.39 2.96
N PRO A 247 30.48 12.28 4.32
CA PRO A 247 30.15 13.37 5.23
C PRO A 247 30.88 14.68 4.91
N LYS A 248 32.13 14.60 4.45
CA LYS A 248 32.90 15.76 4.02
C LYS A 248 32.28 16.42 2.79
N SER A 249 32.02 15.65 1.76
CA SER A 249 31.39 16.17 0.53
C SER A 249 29.99 16.75 0.81
N TYR A 250 29.23 16.13 1.72
CA TYR A 250 27.94 16.67 2.16
C TYR A 250 28.13 18.06 2.81
N ALA A 251 29.06 18.19 3.76
CA ALA A 251 29.34 19.45 4.45
C ALA A 251 29.80 20.55 3.49
N ASP A 252 30.66 20.20 2.51
CA ASP A 252 31.14 21.15 1.49
C ASP A 252 29.96 21.68 0.65
N ILE A 253 29.07 20.79 0.16
CA ILE A 253 27.89 21.18 -0.61
C ILE A 253 26.93 21.98 0.28
N TYR A 254 26.63 21.50 1.51
CA TYR A 254 25.75 22.19 2.45
C TYR A 254 26.18 23.62 2.74
N THR A 255 27.48 23.85 2.88
CA THR A 255 28.05 25.18 3.11
C THR A 255 27.87 26.06 1.88
N ALA A 256 28.20 25.53 0.70
CA ALA A 256 28.24 26.27 -0.56
C ALA A 256 26.84 26.53 -1.17
N VAL A 257 25.89 25.57 -1.03
CA VAL A 257 24.60 25.65 -1.70
C VAL A 257 23.77 26.84 -1.20
N PRO A 258 23.32 27.73 -2.12
CA PRO A 258 22.46 28.85 -1.76
C PRO A 258 21.02 28.39 -1.51
N VAL A 259 20.31 29.05 -0.63
CA VAL A 259 18.86 28.93 -0.46
C VAL A 259 18.20 30.31 -0.56
N SER A 260 16.93 30.33 -0.97
CA SER A 260 16.21 31.58 -1.24
C SER A 260 16.06 32.47 0.00
N ARG A 261 15.88 33.76 -0.22
CA ARG A 261 15.58 34.72 0.86
C ARG A 261 14.26 34.40 1.58
N GLY A 262 13.30 33.74 0.90
CA GLY A 262 12.05 33.30 1.50
C GLY A 262 12.25 32.24 2.60
N ILE A 263 13.34 31.48 2.53
CA ILE A 263 13.75 30.53 3.57
C ILE A 263 14.55 31.24 4.67
N THR A 264 15.61 31.96 4.30
CA THR A 264 16.54 32.59 5.28
C THR A 264 15.91 33.71 6.09
N LYS A 265 14.84 34.35 5.58
CA LYS A 265 14.08 35.41 6.24
C LYS A 265 12.65 35.01 6.56
N TYR A 266 12.39 33.69 6.74
CA TYR A 266 11.04 33.24 7.08
C TYR A 266 10.58 33.89 8.40
N PRO A 267 9.45 34.62 8.41
CA PRO A 267 9.07 35.42 9.56
C PRO A 267 8.67 34.55 10.75
N ILE A 268 9.31 34.78 11.88
CA ILE A 268 9.02 34.15 13.18
C ILE A 268 7.57 34.44 13.66
N SER A 269 6.91 35.44 13.09
CA SER A 269 5.55 35.90 13.45
C SER A 269 4.40 35.01 12.94
N GLN A 270 4.67 33.97 12.13
CA GLN A 270 3.66 32.98 11.73
C GLN A 270 3.64 31.76 12.65
N ARG A 271 4.06 31.94 13.89
CA ARG A 271 4.08 30.92 14.94
C ARG A 271 2.69 30.65 15.45
N ASN A 272 1.80 30.13 15.14
CA ASN A 272 0.45 29.81 15.65
C ASN A 272 -0.68 30.25 14.70
N LEU A 273 -0.97 29.36 13.79
CA LEU A 273 -2.37 29.12 13.37
C LEU A 273 -2.54 27.64 13.02
#